data_3d7b023608bb20de0a6ff5518d16d637
#
_entry.id   3d7b023608bb20de0a6ff5518d16d637
#
_cell.length_a   1.000
_cell.length_b   1.000
_cell.length_c   1.000
_cell.angle_alpha   90.00
_cell.angle_beta   90.00
_cell.angle_gamma   90.00
#
_symmetry.space_group_name_H-M   'P 1'
#
loop_
_entity.id
_entity.type
_entity.pdbx_description
1 polymer ?
#
loop_
_entity_poly.entity_id
_entity_poly.type
_entity_poly.pdbx_seq_one_letter_code
_entity_poly.pdbx_strand_id
1 'polypeptide(L)'
;MENFKRRKVQVLAVVLVAMLAALVALGIYFGQTAPRNLYPTEVRDYQGQNLSSIADVRENAIKGTQFLNTSTYRLTVTGLVNRTVEYTYDQILSKFQSYQKIVTIFCVEGWSAKILWQGFLVNDLLNDVGVNTSAVGVIFHASDGYSTELPLSYLRDNNILVAYKMNGLTIPPERGFPFELVAESQYGYKWIKWITQIELTDNPDYLGFWESRGYPNNATIR
;
A
#
# COMPACT_ATOMS: atom_id res chain seq x y z
N MET A 1 57.09 34.71 -0.02
CA MET A 1 56.53 34.00 1.15
C MET A 1 54.99 33.93 1.12
N GLU A 2 54.31 34.97 0.71
CA GLU A 2 52.84 35.05 0.72
C GLU A 2 52.14 34.05 -0.25
N ASN A 3 52.65 33.88 -1.46
CA ASN A 3 52.15 32.94 -2.44
C ASN A 3 52.27 31.47 -1.99
N PHE A 4 53.28 31.14 -1.19
CA PHE A 4 53.46 29.80 -0.65
C PHE A 4 52.46 29.49 0.49
N LYS A 5 52.16 30.50 1.33
CA LYS A 5 51.10 30.38 2.35
C LYS A 5 49.72 30.24 1.73
N ARG A 6 49.39 31.04 0.70
CA ARG A 6 48.13 30.93 -0.04
C ARG A 6 47.93 29.56 -0.69
N ARG A 7 48.95 28.99 -1.34
CA ARG A 7 48.89 27.64 -1.90
C ARG A 7 48.65 26.56 -0.83
N LYS A 8 49.32 26.65 0.33
CA LYS A 8 49.08 25.70 1.43
C LYS A 8 47.64 25.76 1.94
N VAL A 9 47.09 26.96 2.11
CA VAL A 9 45.70 27.17 2.55
C VAL A 9 44.71 26.61 1.51
N GLN A 10 44.95 26.83 0.21
CA GLN A 10 44.11 26.28 -0.86
C GLN A 10 44.14 24.75 -0.91
N VAL A 11 45.32 24.14 -0.77
CA VAL A 11 45.45 22.67 -0.73
C VAL A 11 44.75 22.13 0.50
N LEU A 12 44.88 22.73 1.66
CA LEU A 12 44.20 22.29 2.87
C LEU A 12 42.68 22.39 2.74
N ALA A 13 42.18 23.47 2.14
CA ALA A 13 40.74 23.65 1.89
C ALA A 13 40.19 22.56 0.93
N VAL A 14 40.91 22.26 -0.14
CA VAL A 14 40.52 21.19 -1.09
C VAL A 14 40.50 19.82 -0.40
N VAL A 15 41.49 19.50 0.42
CA VAL A 15 41.55 18.24 1.18
C VAL A 15 40.39 18.14 2.18
N LEU A 16 40.06 19.24 2.87
CA LEU A 16 38.93 19.27 3.81
C LEU A 16 37.59 19.03 3.10
N VAL A 17 37.37 19.68 1.95
CA VAL A 17 36.16 19.49 1.13
C VAL A 17 36.05 18.03 0.62
N ALA A 18 37.21 17.49 0.16
CA ALA A 18 37.21 16.08 -0.30
C ALA A 18 36.95 15.09 0.84
N MET A 19 37.46 15.31 2.03
CA MET A 19 37.17 14.51 3.22
C MET A 19 35.69 14.63 3.62
N LEU A 20 35.12 15.83 3.59
CA LEU A 20 33.71 16.04 3.91
C LEU A 20 32.78 15.32 2.92
N ALA A 21 33.10 15.41 1.63
CA ALA A 21 32.38 14.71 0.58
C ALA A 21 32.47 13.18 0.74
N ALA A 22 33.64 12.65 1.11
CA ALA A 22 33.83 11.23 1.38
C ALA A 22 33.02 10.78 2.62
N LEU A 23 32.99 11.58 3.70
CA LEU A 23 32.19 11.28 4.89
C LEU A 23 30.69 11.29 4.59
N VAL A 24 30.22 12.23 3.78
CA VAL A 24 28.81 12.28 3.35
C VAL A 24 28.47 11.06 2.49
N ALA A 25 29.33 10.70 1.52
CA ALA A 25 29.15 9.52 0.69
C ALA A 25 29.14 8.22 1.52
N LEU A 26 30.02 8.11 2.52
CA LEU A 26 30.05 6.99 3.46
C LEU A 26 28.77 6.94 4.29
N GLY A 27 28.30 8.08 4.80
CA GLY A 27 27.05 8.19 5.55
C GLY A 27 25.84 7.76 4.73
N ILE A 28 25.77 8.15 3.45
CA ILE A 28 24.73 7.71 2.52
C ILE A 28 24.82 6.20 2.26
N TYR A 29 26.03 5.69 2.00
CA TYR A 29 26.26 4.26 1.77
C TYR A 29 25.86 3.41 2.96
N PHE A 30 26.30 3.75 4.17
CA PHE A 30 25.91 3.00 5.38
C PHE A 30 24.43 3.17 5.73
N GLY A 31 23.82 4.32 5.45
CA GLY A 31 22.39 4.52 5.62
C GLY A 31 21.54 3.64 4.68
N GLN A 32 22.05 3.38 3.46
CA GLN A 32 21.38 2.50 2.50
C GLN A 32 21.61 1.00 2.80
N THR A 33 22.72 0.66 3.44
CA THR A 33 23.09 -0.73 3.76
C THR A 33 22.79 -1.11 5.23
N ALA A 34 22.25 -0.19 6.04
CA ALA A 34 21.84 -0.48 7.41
C ALA A 34 20.86 -1.67 7.41
N PRO A 35 21.08 -2.69 8.26
CA PRO A 35 20.16 -3.83 8.34
C PRO A 35 18.77 -3.29 8.70
N ARG A 36 17.78 -3.61 7.86
CA ARG A 36 16.38 -3.28 8.14
C ARG A 36 15.91 -4.12 9.31
N ASN A 37 15.19 -3.51 10.25
CA ASN A 37 14.52 -4.26 11.30
C ASN A 37 13.43 -5.12 10.64
N LEU A 38 13.69 -6.42 10.54
CA LEU A 38 12.73 -7.39 10.06
C LEU A 38 11.66 -7.60 11.14
N TYR A 39 10.43 -7.83 10.70
CA TYR A 39 9.37 -8.22 11.61
C TYR A 39 9.67 -9.64 12.12
N PRO A 40 9.69 -9.87 13.44
CA PRO A 40 9.91 -11.20 14.00
C PRO A 40 8.85 -12.16 13.46
N THR A 41 9.25 -13.37 13.12
CA THR A 41 8.35 -14.46 12.68
C THR A 41 7.60 -14.26 11.36
N GLU A 42 7.92 -13.23 10.57
CA GLU A 42 7.32 -13.09 9.23
C GLU A 42 7.73 -14.26 8.30
N VAL A 43 6.79 -14.77 7.53
CA VAL A 43 7.06 -15.80 6.51
C VAL A 43 7.87 -15.18 5.37
N ARG A 44 9.07 -15.73 5.10
CA ARG A 44 10.01 -15.27 4.07
C ARG A 44 10.19 -16.26 2.93
N ASP A 45 9.66 -17.45 3.08
CA ASP A 45 9.55 -18.47 2.03
C ASP A 45 8.16 -19.10 2.10
N TYR A 46 7.49 -19.20 0.97
CA TYR A 46 6.20 -19.83 0.87
C TYR A 46 6.07 -20.57 -0.47
N GLN A 47 5.81 -21.87 -0.41
CA GLN A 47 5.71 -22.75 -1.60
C GLN A 47 6.93 -22.64 -2.53
N GLY A 48 8.14 -22.54 -1.95
CA GLY A 48 9.40 -22.42 -2.68
C GLY A 48 9.64 -21.05 -3.33
N GLN A 49 8.83 -20.03 -2.99
CA GLN A 49 9.02 -18.66 -3.44
C GLN A 49 9.59 -17.80 -2.32
N ASN A 50 10.71 -17.12 -2.60
CA ASN A 50 11.26 -16.12 -1.69
C ASN A 50 10.37 -14.87 -1.68
N LEU A 51 9.99 -14.43 -0.49
CA LEU A 51 9.18 -13.23 -0.26
C LEU A 51 10.05 -12.05 0.19
N SER A 52 9.65 -10.85 -0.20
CA SER A 52 10.18 -9.61 0.37
C SER A 52 9.80 -9.50 1.84
N SER A 53 10.57 -8.74 2.63
CA SER A 53 10.13 -8.38 3.98
C SER A 53 8.96 -7.41 3.94
N ILE A 54 8.10 -7.46 4.95
CA ILE A 54 7.10 -6.40 5.19
C ILE A 54 7.79 -5.04 5.31
N ALA A 55 9.02 -4.99 5.84
CA ALA A 55 9.83 -3.77 5.92
C ALA A 55 10.25 -3.20 4.55
N ASP A 56 10.19 -4.00 3.46
CA ASP A 56 10.49 -3.55 2.10
C ASP A 56 9.33 -2.76 1.47
N VAL A 57 8.12 -2.92 1.99
CA VAL A 57 6.96 -2.12 1.58
C VAL A 57 7.10 -0.73 2.20
N ARG A 58 7.27 0.31 1.37
CA ARG A 58 7.39 1.68 1.89
C ARG A 58 6.02 2.23 2.25
N GLU A 59 5.97 3.01 3.32
CA GLU A 59 4.75 3.72 3.68
C GLU A 59 4.60 4.97 2.81
N ASN A 60 3.48 5.06 2.08
CA ASN A 60 2.99 6.26 1.44
C ASN A 60 1.62 6.58 2.02
N ALA A 61 1.45 7.73 2.63
CA ALA A 61 0.22 8.16 3.28
C ALA A 61 0.03 9.67 3.12
N ILE A 62 -1.21 10.12 2.90
CA ILE A 62 -1.49 11.55 2.72
C ILE A 62 -1.60 12.31 4.05
N LYS A 63 -1.81 11.59 5.16
CA LYS A 63 -1.86 12.14 6.53
C LYS A 63 -1.05 11.33 7.54
N GLY A 64 -0.02 10.57 7.07
CA GLY A 64 0.75 9.69 7.95
C GLY A 64 0.00 8.43 8.37
N THR A 65 0.66 7.60 9.18
CA THR A 65 0.12 6.32 9.66
C THR A 65 -1.19 6.51 10.42
N GLN A 66 -2.19 5.70 10.07
CA GLN A 66 -3.47 5.67 10.76
C GLN A 66 -3.50 4.54 11.80
N PHE A 67 -3.98 4.86 13.00
CA PHE A 67 -4.13 3.91 14.10
C PHE A 67 -5.60 3.68 14.38
N LEU A 68 -6.17 2.62 13.81
CA LEU A 68 -7.59 2.30 13.92
C LEU A 68 -7.84 1.26 15.01
N ASN A 69 -8.79 1.55 15.89
CA ASN A 69 -9.19 0.64 16.96
C ASN A 69 -10.26 -0.33 16.45
N THR A 70 -9.98 -1.64 16.46
CA THR A 70 -10.88 -2.68 15.95
C THR A 70 -12.25 -2.73 16.69
N SER A 71 -12.29 -2.36 17.95
CA SER A 71 -13.56 -2.36 18.72
C SER A 71 -14.57 -1.32 18.20
N THR A 72 -14.08 -0.20 17.69
CA THR A 72 -14.89 0.88 17.11
C THR A 72 -14.89 0.92 15.59
N TYR A 73 -14.00 0.15 14.97
CA TYR A 73 -13.88 0.10 13.51
C TYR A 73 -15.16 -0.41 12.85
N ARG A 74 -15.53 0.26 11.76
CA ARG A 74 -16.60 -0.18 10.86
C ARG A 74 -16.12 -0.08 9.41
N LEU A 75 -16.39 -1.15 8.65
CA LEU A 75 -16.31 -1.11 7.19
C LEU A 75 -17.72 -0.93 6.65
N THR A 76 -17.99 0.23 6.05
CA THR A 76 -19.29 0.53 5.45
C THR A 76 -19.28 0.14 3.98
N VAL A 77 -20.28 -0.60 3.53
CA VAL A 77 -20.53 -0.88 2.11
C VAL A 77 -21.81 -0.17 1.70
N THR A 78 -21.74 0.70 0.69
CA THR A 78 -22.80 1.64 0.32
C THR A 78 -22.85 1.92 -1.19
N GLY A 79 -23.64 2.89 -1.61
CA GLY A 79 -23.84 3.26 -3.01
C GLY A 79 -24.88 2.35 -3.69
N LEU A 80 -24.57 1.89 -4.89
CA LEU A 80 -25.45 1.05 -5.71
C LEU A 80 -25.48 -0.41 -5.24
N VAL A 81 -25.93 -0.61 -4.01
CA VAL A 81 -26.12 -1.91 -3.36
C VAL A 81 -27.58 -2.12 -2.98
N ASN A 82 -28.01 -3.38 -2.82
CA ASN A 82 -29.38 -3.70 -2.39
C ASN A 82 -29.63 -3.25 -0.95
N ARG A 83 -28.58 -3.24 -0.11
CA ARG A 83 -28.60 -2.75 1.28
C ARG A 83 -27.25 -2.18 1.68
N THR A 84 -27.23 -1.04 2.32
CA THR A 84 -26.05 -0.53 3.01
C THR A 84 -25.79 -1.39 4.24
N VAL A 85 -24.54 -1.80 4.43
CA VAL A 85 -24.13 -2.64 5.55
C VAL A 85 -22.88 -2.06 6.21
N GLU A 86 -22.85 -2.10 7.54
CA GLU A 86 -21.66 -1.83 8.33
C GLU A 86 -21.19 -3.13 8.99
N TYR A 87 -19.95 -3.51 8.75
CA TYR A 87 -19.31 -4.66 9.36
C TYR A 87 -18.32 -4.22 10.43
N THR A 88 -18.33 -4.88 11.58
CA THR A 88 -17.22 -4.80 12.53
C THR A 88 -16.03 -5.59 12.00
N TYR A 89 -14.84 -5.34 12.55
CA TYR A 89 -13.63 -6.12 12.22
C TYR A 89 -13.84 -7.62 12.43
N ASP A 90 -14.38 -8.01 13.58
CA ASP A 90 -14.60 -9.43 13.92
C ASP A 90 -15.66 -10.09 13.05
N GLN A 91 -16.71 -9.34 12.65
CA GLN A 91 -17.72 -9.83 11.71
C GLN A 91 -17.10 -10.16 10.36
N ILE A 92 -16.20 -9.31 9.85
CA ILE A 92 -15.51 -9.58 8.59
C ILE A 92 -14.68 -10.86 8.69
N LEU A 93 -13.86 -10.99 9.73
CA LEU A 93 -12.98 -12.16 9.91
C LEU A 93 -13.76 -13.47 10.12
N SER A 94 -14.94 -13.41 10.72
CA SER A 94 -15.76 -14.61 10.98
C SER A 94 -16.68 -14.97 9.83
N LYS A 95 -17.15 -13.99 9.04
CA LYS A 95 -18.16 -14.17 8.01
C LYS A 95 -17.56 -14.58 6.66
N PHE A 96 -16.44 -13.96 6.26
CA PHE A 96 -15.87 -14.15 4.94
C PHE A 96 -14.75 -15.18 4.94
N GLN A 97 -14.72 -16.01 3.90
CA GLN A 97 -13.66 -16.99 3.71
C GLN A 97 -12.30 -16.29 3.56
N SER A 98 -11.28 -16.87 4.19
CA SER A 98 -9.89 -16.39 4.09
C SER A 98 -9.19 -17.05 2.92
N TYR A 99 -8.54 -16.22 2.11
CA TYR A 99 -7.72 -16.63 0.97
C TYR A 99 -6.30 -16.12 1.11
N GLN A 100 -5.36 -16.80 0.46
CA GLN A 100 -3.96 -16.39 0.40
C GLN A 100 -3.51 -16.26 -1.05
N LYS A 101 -2.77 -15.18 -1.35
CA LYS A 101 -2.13 -14.95 -2.65
C LYS A 101 -0.74 -14.38 -2.47
N ILE A 102 0.23 -14.84 -3.28
CA ILE A 102 1.51 -14.16 -3.43
C ILE A 102 1.32 -13.12 -4.54
N VAL A 103 1.41 -11.85 -4.19
CA VAL A 103 1.30 -10.74 -5.15
C VAL A 103 2.42 -9.75 -4.92
N THR A 104 3.02 -9.27 -6.02
CA THR A 104 4.01 -8.19 -5.98
C THR A 104 3.32 -6.85 -6.15
N ILE A 105 3.48 -5.98 -5.17
CA ILE A 105 3.14 -4.56 -5.30
C ILE A 105 4.26 -3.83 -6.03
N PHE A 106 3.91 -3.01 -7.02
CA PHE A 106 4.84 -2.14 -7.75
C PHE A 106 4.49 -0.68 -7.51
N CYS A 107 5.42 0.07 -6.96
CA CYS A 107 5.25 1.51 -6.77
C CYS A 107 5.77 2.29 -7.97
N VAL A 108 5.11 3.39 -8.30
CA VAL A 108 5.59 4.35 -9.33
C VAL A 108 6.92 5.02 -8.95
N GLU A 109 7.34 4.93 -7.69
CA GLU A 109 8.64 5.38 -7.18
C GLU A 109 9.79 4.39 -7.50
N GLY A 110 9.51 3.28 -8.21
CA GLY A 110 10.52 2.33 -8.67
C GLY A 110 10.88 1.23 -7.67
N TRP A 111 10.18 1.09 -6.54
CA TRP A 111 10.34 -0.06 -5.65
C TRP A 111 9.22 -1.08 -5.85
N SER A 112 9.48 -2.32 -5.47
CA SER A 112 8.49 -3.40 -5.45
C SER A 112 8.73 -4.34 -4.28
N ALA A 113 7.68 -5.06 -3.87
CA ALA A 113 7.76 -6.07 -2.82
C ALA A 113 6.82 -7.24 -3.13
N LYS A 114 7.35 -8.46 -3.10
CA LYS A 114 6.59 -9.70 -3.25
C LYS A 114 6.14 -10.18 -1.88
N ILE A 115 4.86 -10.17 -1.62
CA ILE A 115 4.26 -10.43 -0.30
C ILE A 115 3.25 -11.57 -0.40
N LEU A 116 3.19 -12.40 0.63
CA LEU A 116 2.09 -13.33 0.88
C LEU A 116 0.96 -12.56 1.57
N TRP A 117 -0.06 -12.21 0.81
CA TRP A 117 -1.25 -11.53 1.31
C TRP A 117 -2.29 -12.55 1.77
N GLN A 118 -2.99 -12.24 2.86
CA GLN A 118 -4.12 -13.02 3.34
C GLN A 118 -5.29 -12.10 3.65
N GLY A 119 -6.47 -12.44 3.13
CA GLY A 119 -7.66 -11.62 3.26
C GLY A 119 -8.91 -12.32 2.75
N PHE A 120 -9.97 -11.56 2.52
CA PHE A 120 -11.21 -12.01 1.89
C PHE A 120 -11.33 -11.44 0.48
N LEU A 121 -12.13 -12.07 -0.36
CA LEU A 121 -12.38 -11.55 -1.71
C LEU A 121 -13.38 -10.39 -1.68
N VAL A 122 -13.10 -9.35 -2.45
CA VAL A 122 -14.08 -8.27 -2.70
C VAL A 122 -15.40 -8.87 -3.19
N ASN A 123 -15.35 -9.88 -4.05
CA ASN A 123 -16.53 -10.57 -4.57
C ASN A 123 -17.42 -11.17 -3.49
N ASP A 124 -16.85 -11.76 -2.44
CA ASP A 124 -17.62 -12.34 -1.35
C ASP A 124 -18.41 -11.26 -0.60
N LEU A 125 -17.77 -10.11 -0.38
CA LEU A 125 -18.41 -8.92 0.22
C LEU A 125 -19.54 -8.37 -0.66
N LEU A 126 -19.27 -8.21 -1.98
CA LEU A 126 -20.24 -7.71 -2.94
C LEU A 126 -21.47 -8.63 -3.07
N ASN A 127 -21.24 -9.95 -3.03
CA ASN A 127 -22.32 -10.93 -3.06
C ASN A 127 -23.20 -10.87 -1.79
N ASP A 128 -22.62 -10.59 -0.64
CA ASP A 128 -23.35 -10.46 0.63
C ASP A 128 -24.29 -9.25 0.66
N VAL A 129 -23.84 -8.12 0.11
CA VAL A 129 -24.64 -6.88 0.12
C VAL A 129 -25.63 -6.80 -1.05
N GLY A 130 -25.35 -7.56 -2.13
CA GLY A 130 -26.07 -7.48 -3.41
C GLY A 130 -25.76 -6.20 -4.17
N VAL A 131 -25.34 -6.35 -5.42
CA VAL A 131 -24.92 -5.23 -6.29
C VAL A 131 -26.04 -4.86 -7.24
N ASN A 132 -26.38 -3.57 -7.33
CA ASN A 132 -27.30 -3.07 -8.31
C ASN A 132 -26.72 -3.22 -9.73
N THR A 133 -27.55 -3.57 -10.70
CA THR A 133 -27.15 -3.80 -12.11
C THR A 133 -26.59 -2.57 -12.80
N SER A 134 -26.88 -1.36 -12.31
CA SER A 134 -26.32 -0.10 -12.83
C SER A 134 -24.89 0.18 -12.33
N ALA A 135 -24.38 -0.54 -11.34
CA ALA A 135 -23.04 -0.34 -10.83
C ALA A 135 -21.98 -0.74 -11.86
N VAL A 136 -21.02 0.15 -12.14
CA VAL A 136 -19.91 -0.06 -13.07
C VAL A 136 -18.56 -0.01 -12.40
N GLY A 137 -18.45 0.69 -11.26
CA GLY A 137 -17.22 0.90 -10.50
C GLY A 137 -17.41 0.75 -9.01
N VAL A 138 -16.28 0.65 -8.31
CA VAL A 138 -16.21 0.61 -6.85
C VAL A 138 -15.18 1.60 -6.36
N ILE A 139 -15.64 2.57 -5.57
CA ILE A 139 -14.79 3.56 -4.93
C ILE A 139 -14.45 3.06 -3.53
N PHE A 140 -13.16 3.01 -3.24
CA PHE A 140 -12.64 2.70 -1.92
C PHE A 140 -12.24 3.99 -1.20
N HIS A 141 -12.62 4.14 0.06
CA HIS A 141 -12.30 5.29 0.89
C HIS A 141 -11.51 4.85 2.12
N ALA A 142 -10.46 5.61 2.45
CA ALA A 142 -9.60 5.37 3.60
C ALA A 142 -9.83 6.38 4.72
N SER A 143 -9.40 6.03 5.93
CA SER A 143 -9.55 6.88 7.13
C SER A 143 -8.77 8.19 7.06
N ASP A 144 -7.68 8.26 6.27
CA ASP A 144 -6.88 9.46 6.08
C ASP A 144 -7.46 10.42 5.03
N GLY A 145 -8.55 10.02 4.36
CA GLY A 145 -9.21 10.75 3.28
C GLY A 145 -8.70 10.39 1.88
N TYR A 146 -7.82 9.38 1.77
CA TYR A 146 -7.47 8.81 0.46
C TYR A 146 -8.67 8.12 -0.16
N SER A 147 -8.77 8.18 -1.49
CA SER A 147 -9.75 7.40 -2.25
C SER A 147 -9.18 6.97 -3.60
N THR A 148 -9.68 5.89 -4.13
CA THR A 148 -9.42 5.41 -5.49
C THR A 148 -10.61 4.60 -5.98
N GLU A 149 -10.76 4.49 -7.30
CA GLU A 149 -11.80 3.71 -7.95
C GLU A 149 -11.17 2.56 -8.74
N LEU A 150 -11.86 1.45 -8.80
CA LEU A 150 -11.55 0.33 -9.69
C LEU A 150 -12.84 -0.15 -10.39
N PRO A 151 -12.76 -0.52 -11.68
CA PRO A 151 -13.90 -1.08 -12.40
C PRO A 151 -14.45 -2.32 -11.70
N LEU A 152 -15.75 -2.42 -11.60
CA LEU A 152 -16.43 -3.59 -10.98
C LEU A 152 -16.05 -4.90 -11.68
N SER A 153 -15.91 -4.89 -13.01
CA SER A 153 -15.46 -6.04 -13.80
C SER A 153 -14.06 -6.49 -13.39
N TYR A 154 -13.10 -5.53 -13.25
CA TYR A 154 -11.75 -5.86 -12.80
C TYR A 154 -11.74 -6.58 -11.45
N LEU A 155 -12.53 -6.10 -10.48
CA LEU A 155 -12.62 -6.72 -9.14
C LEU A 155 -13.19 -8.14 -9.19
N ARG A 156 -14.20 -8.35 -10.05
CA ARG A 156 -14.86 -9.65 -10.22
C ARG A 156 -13.98 -10.68 -10.95
N ASP A 157 -13.33 -10.26 -12.02
CA ASP A 157 -12.60 -11.17 -12.90
C ASP A 157 -11.24 -11.60 -12.32
N ASN A 158 -10.65 -10.81 -11.42
CA ASN A 158 -9.31 -11.04 -10.89
C ASN A 158 -9.28 -11.57 -9.44
N ASN A 159 -10.42 -11.86 -8.82
CA ASN A 159 -10.46 -12.32 -7.42
C ASN A 159 -9.63 -11.43 -6.48
N ILE A 160 -9.92 -10.14 -6.51
CA ILE A 160 -9.17 -9.14 -5.75
C ILE A 160 -9.40 -9.32 -4.25
N LEU A 161 -8.31 -9.29 -3.47
CA LEU A 161 -8.33 -9.42 -2.00
C LEU A 161 -8.44 -8.06 -1.32
N VAL A 162 -9.20 -8.03 -0.22
CA VAL A 162 -9.01 -7.08 0.88
C VAL A 162 -8.25 -7.81 1.97
N ALA A 163 -6.98 -7.44 2.15
CA ALA A 163 -6.06 -8.15 3.01
C ALA A 163 -6.07 -7.59 4.44
N TYR A 164 -5.86 -8.48 5.41
CA TYR A 164 -5.67 -8.18 6.83
C TYR A 164 -4.39 -8.81 7.39
N LYS A 165 -3.66 -9.61 6.58
CA LYS A 165 -2.32 -10.13 6.92
C LYS A 165 -1.36 -10.00 5.76
N MET A 166 -0.07 -9.84 6.12
CA MET A 166 1.10 -9.84 5.25
C MET A 166 2.12 -10.84 5.80
N ASN A 167 2.67 -11.72 4.96
CA ASN A 167 3.68 -12.71 5.36
C ASN A 167 3.33 -13.45 6.68
N GLY A 168 2.05 -13.80 6.86
CA GLY A 168 1.55 -14.52 8.04
C GLY A 168 1.25 -13.64 9.25
N LEU A 169 1.67 -12.38 9.28
CA LEU A 169 1.42 -11.44 10.36
C LEU A 169 0.21 -10.56 10.07
N THR A 170 -0.47 -10.10 11.12
CA THR A 170 -1.46 -9.03 10.98
C THR A 170 -0.80 -7.81 10.34
N ILE A 171 -1.48 -7.17 9.39
CA ILE A 171 -0.95 -5.97 8.73
C ILE A 171 -0.58 -4.92 9.80
N PRO A 172 0.65 -4.40 9.82
CA PRO A 172 1.01 -3.33 10.74
C PRO A 172 0.26 -2.04 10.43
N PRO A 173 0.05 -1.13 11.40
CA PRO A 173 -0.65 0.14 11.17
C PRO A 173 -0.09 0.92 9.98
N GLU A 174 1.22 1.06 9.86
CA GLU A 174 1.91 1.77 8.77
C GLU A 174 1.76 1.09 7.41
N ARG A 175 1.29 -0.17 7.38
CA ARG A 175 1.04 -0.95 6.15
C ARG A 175 -0.43 -1.11 5.81
N GLY A 176 -1.33 -0.46 6.56
CA GLY A 176 -2.74 -0.39 6.19
C GLY A 176 -3.71 -1.11 7.12
N PHE A 177 -3.29 -1.51 8.35
CA PHE A 177 -4.23 -2.09 9.32
C PHE A 177 -5.49 -1.21 9.48
N PRO A 178 -6.70 -1.77 9.52
CA PRO A 178 -7.02 -3.19 9.55
C PRO A 178 -7.11 -3.86 8.17
N PHE A 179 -7.30 -3.09 7.09
CA PHE A 179 -7.53 -3.63 5.75
C PHE A 179 -6.82 -2.81 4.67
N GLU A 180 -6.16 -3.54 3.75
CA GLU A 180 -5.55 -3.00 2.54
C GLU A 180 -6.07 -3.74 1.31
N LEU A 181 -6.33 -3.01 0.22
CA LEU A 181 -6.72 -3.58 -1.06
C LEU A 181 -5.49 -4.11 -1.81
N VAL A 182 -5.51 -5.37 -2.21
CA VAL A 182 -4.49 -6.00 -3.04
C VAL A 182 -4.89 -5.88 -4.50
N ALA A 183 -4.63 -4.71 -5.09
CA ALA A 183 -4.99 -4.40 -6.47
C ALA A 183 -3.99 -5.01 -7.46
N GLU A 184 -4.01 -6.35 -7.59
CA GLU A 184 -3.09 -7.13 -8.44
C GLU A 184 -3.08 -6.59 -9.87
N SER A 185 -1.88 -6.49 -10.48
CA SER A 185 -1.65 -5.92 -11.81
C SER A 185 -1.89 -4.41 -11.95
N GLN A 186 -2.13 -3.70 -10.84
CA GLN A 186 -2.21 -2.24 -10.80
C GLN A 186 -1.04 -1.65 -10.02
N TYR A 187 -0.59 -0.45 -10.40
CA TYR A 187 0.41 0.27 -9.63
C TYR A 187 -0.07 0.62 -8.22
N GLY A 188 0.87 0.76 -7.28
CA GLY A 188 0.64 0.92 -5.85
C GLY A 188 -0.31 2.05 -5.42
N TYR A 189 -0.54 3.06 -6.26
CA TYR A 189 -1.53 4.11 -5.94
C TYR A 189 -3.00 3.63 -6.07
N LYS A 190 -3.26 2.44 -6.61
CA LYS A 190 -4.57 1.78 -6.55
C LYS A 190 -4.72 0.88 -5.30
N TRP A 191 -3.63 0.64 -4.58
CA TRP A 191 -3.62 -0.19 -3.38
C TRP A 191 -3.91 0.68 -2.16
N ILE A 192 -5.18 0.81 -1.83
CA ILE A 192 -5.64 1.67 -0.74
C ILE A 192 -5.51 0.96 0.61
N LYS A 193 -4.95 1.69 1.59
CA LYS A 193 -4.76 1.28 2.99
C LYS A 193 -5.87 1.86 3.87
N TRP A 194 -6.03 1.29 5.08
CA TRP A 194 -6.96 1.83 6.10
C TRP A 194 -8.39 2.01 5.59
N ILE A 195 -8.88 1.04 4.81
CA ILE A 195 -10.19 1.10 4.18
C ILE A 195 -11.28 1.23 5.23
N THR A 196 -12.17 2.21 5.08
CA THR A 196 -13.32 2.43 5.96
C THR A 196 -14.65 2.37 5.22
N GLN A 197 -14.64 2.57 3.90
CA GLN A 197 -15.85 2.51 3.10
C GLN A 197 -15.55 1.95 1.70
N ILE A 198 -16.50 1.17 1.20
CA ILE A 198 -16.55 0.63 -0.16
C ILE A 198 -17.87 1.09 -0.76
N GLU A 199 -17.82 1.91 -1.81
CA GLU A 199 -18.98 2.54 -2.41
C GLU A 199 -19.14 2.09 -3.86
N LEU A 200 -20.27 1.50 -4.20
CA LEU A 200 -20.58 1.12 -5.57
C LEU A 200 -21.19 2.30 -6.32
N THR A 201 -20.75 2.53 -7.56
CA THR A 201 -21.10 3.71 -8.36
C THR A 201 -21.39 3.35 -9.81
N ASP A 202 -22.21 4.17 -10.47
CA ASP A 202 -22.42 4.19 -11.93
C ASP A 202 -21.56 5.23 -12.65
N ASN A 203 -20.71 5.94 -11.90
CA ASN A 203 -19.79 6.91 -12.47
C ASN A 203 -18.46 6.24 -12.88
N PRO A 204 -18.20 5.99 -14.18
CA PRO A 204 -16.96 5.35 -14.63
C PRO A 204 -15.75 6.30 -14.64
N ASP A 205 -16.00 7.60 -14.46
CA ASP A 205 -14.99 8.66 -14.56
C ASP A 205 -14.59 9.23 -13.20
N TYR A 206 -14.89 8.50 -12.10
CA TYR A 206 -14.45 8.93 -10.77
C TYR A 206 -12.93 9.01 -10.71
N LEU A 207 -12.42 10.13 -10.21
CA LEU A 207 -11.00 10.36 -10.00
C LEU A 207 -10.70 10.38 -8.51
N GLY A 208 -9.92 9.41 -8.05
CA GLY A 208 -9.42 9.34 -6.69
C GLY A 208 -8.36 10.40 -6.39
N PHE A 209 -7.64 10.20 -5.28
CA PHE A 209 -6.68 11.20 -4.79
C PHE A 209 -5.55 11.49 -5.80
N TRP A 210 -4.87 10.48 -6.32
CA TRP A 210 -3.78 10.67 -7.27
C TRP A 210 -4.27 10.90 -8.70
N GLU A 211 -5.35 10.26 -9.08
CA GLU A 211 -5.95 10.40 -10.39
C GLU A 211 -6.41 11.86 -10.64
N SER A 212 -7.00 12.50 -9.63
CA SER A 212 -7.36 13.93 -9.69
C SER A 212 -6.14 14.88 -9.77
N ARG A 213 -4.93 14.35 -9.55
CA ARG A 213 -3.65 15.06 -9.64
C ARG A 213 -2.84 14.68 -10.88
N GLY A 214 -3.47 14.02 -11.86
CA GLY A 214 -2.89 13.72 -13.16
C GLY A 214 -2.29 12.34 -13.32
N TYR A 215 -2.42 11.45 -12.32
CA TYR A 215 -2.10 10.04 -12.53
C TYR A 215 -3.17 9.36 -13.39
N PRO A 216 -2.80 8.43 -14.28
CA PRO A 216 -3.77 7.69 -15.08
C PRO A 216 -4.81 6.96 -14.25
N ASN A 217 -6.08 7.00 -14.63
CA ASN A 217 -7.12 6.19 -13.98
C ASN A 217 -6.89 4.69 -14.24
N ASN A 218 -6.44 4.34 -15.45
CA ASN A 218 -5.93 3.00 -15.74
C ASN A 218 -4.47 2.88 -15.27
N ALA A 219 -4.28 2.19 -14.16
CA ALA A 219 -2.99 2.00 -13.51
C ALA A 219 -2.35 0.63 -13.82
N THR A 220 -2.78 -0.05 -14.89
CA THR A 220 -2.28 -1.38 -15.26
C THR A 220 -0.76 -1.36 -15.49
N ILE A 221 -0.06 -2.28 -14.84
CA ILE A 221 1.38 -2.49 -14.99
C ILE A 221 1.63 -3.06 -16.38
N ARG A 222 2.55 -2.43 -17.11
CA ARG A 222 2.94 -2.81 -18.47
C ARG A 222 4.23 -3.62 -18.48
#